data_cd4c8a26788f9b1ed7c58a32e4f20596
#
_entry.id   cd4c8a26788f9b1ed7c58a32e4f20596
#
_cell.length_a   1.000
_cell.length_b   1.000
_cell.length_c   1.000
_cell.angle_alpha   90.00
_cell.angle_beta   90.00
_cell.angle_gamma   90.00
#
_symmetry.space_group_name_H-M   'P 1'
#
loop_
_entity.id
_entity.type
_entity.pdbx_description
1 polymer ?
#
loop_
_entity_poly.entity_id
_entity_poly.type
_entity_poly.pdbx_seq_one_letter_code
_entity_poly.pdbx_strand_id
1 'polypeptide(L)'
;MKYQQNSKREEKSKFITNQLTNMAHISIRSYLYLLLGTTLFSCAPQELKTPFELKCENIPVPVGVDTQTPRLSWKLPLLEEDSINRVEIWLSTDSTQLSGRQSGYWNKSIIGAPIRVSYDGQPLDSYTTYYWKIGYQTSSKQKTTFSPISSFTTGCLSSDNWKGKWITDKHDITYRPAPYYRKSFQLDKTIEQALLTIASAGLHELSVNGQRAGNHFLDPMYTHFNKRILSVTHDVTSLLSMGENVIGVQLGNGWYNHQSTAVWFFDKASWRNRPKFTAQLHLRYTDGTTEYLGTDSAWQTTDSPVIFNSIYTAEHYDAQKELAGWDSPGFNATGWYHAQETESPTETIKSQVMHPIRETARYTATQCKKINDSCYVYHFPKNIAGVTELKVKGKKGTKLRLKHGELLDKNGIVNMANIDYHYRPTDDSDPFQTDIVILSGKQDRFMPKFNYKGFQFVEVSSSAPIQLSDENLIAVEMHSDVPAIGYWSSSSDLLNKIWKATNSSYLANLFGYPTDCPQREKNGWTGDAHIAIETGLYNFDGISIYEKWMNDFCDEQKDNGILPCIIPTSVWGYDWANGVDWTSAVAIIPW
;
A
#
# COMPACT_ATOMS: atom_id res chain seq x y z
N MET A 1 -8.12 -67.50 -45.29
CA MET A 1 -7.56 -66.20 -44.84
C MET A 1 -7.27 -65.18 -45.96
N LYS A 2 -7.46 -65.44 -47.22
CA LYS A 2 -7.24 -64.47 -48.33
C LYS A 2 -8.52 -63.78 -48.81
N TYR A 3 -9.70 -64.19 -48.44
CA TYR A 3 -10.97 -63.58 -48.86
C TYR A 3 -11.46 -62.43 -47.94
N GLN A 4 -10.98 -62.34 -46.73
CA GLN A 4 -11.37 -61.21 -45.80
C GLN A 4 -10.51 -59.94 -45.91
N GLN A 5 -9.38 -60.01 -46.59
CA GLN A 5 -8.53 -58.84 -46.79
C GLN A 5 -8.94 -57.94 -47.97
N ASN A 6 -9.63 -58.50 -48.98
CA ASN A 6 -10.05 -57.73 -50.14
C ASN A 6 -11.33 -56.92 -49.90
N SER A 7 -12.26 -57.37 -49.05
CA SER A 7 -13.47 -56.59 -48.73
C SER A 7 -13.17 -55.34 -47.91
N LYS A 8 -12.21 -55.42 -47.00
CA LYS A 8 -11.78 -54.25 -46.20
C LYS A 8 -10.96 -53.18 -47.00
N ARG A 9 -10.39 -53.57 -48.12
CA ARG A 9 -9.66 -52.66 -49.00
C ARG A 9 -10.60 -51.90 -49.93
N GLU A 10 -11.69 -52.47 -50.39
CA GLU A 10 -12.72 -51.81 -51.21
C GLU A 10 -13.59 -50.83 -50.37
N GLU A 11 -13.95 -51.20 -49.15
CA GLU A 11 -14.68 -50.27 -48.26
C GLU A 11 -13.83 -49.08 -47.87
N LYS A 12 -12.52 -49.22 -47.58
CA LYS A 12 -11.63 -48.12 -47.33
C LYS A 12 -11.44 -47.24 -48.55
N SER A 13 -11.38 -47.78 -49.75
CA SER A 13 -11.26 -47.03 -51.00
C SER A 13 -12.51 -46.15 -51.26
N LYS A 14 -13.72 -46.74 -51.09
CA LYS A 14 -14.98 -45.97 -51.24
C LYS A 14 -15.18 -44.90 -50.17
N PHE A 15 -14.71 -45.15 -48.95
CA PHE A 15 -14.78 -44.15 -47.86
C PHE A 15 -13.83 -42.96 -48.08
N ILE A 16 -12.62 -43.21 -48.59
CA ILE A 16 -11.65 -42.16 -48.92
C ILE A 16 -12.10 -41.33 -50.13
N THR A 17 -12.70 -41.96 -51.16
CA THR A 17 -13.19 -41.25 -52.35
C THR A 17 -14.40 -40.38 -52.02
N ASN A 18 -15.31 -40.81 -51.16
CA ASN A 18 -16.45 -39.99 -50.71
C ASN A 18 -16.02 -38.85 -49.77
N GLN A 19 -14.97 -39.04 -48.95
CA GLN A 19 -14.43 -37.92 -48.13
C GLN A 19 -13.71 -36.86 -48.96
N LEU A 20 -12.95 -37.26 -50.00
CA LEU A 20 -12.26 -36.33 -50.88
C LEU A 20 -13.23 -35.52 -51.76
N THR A 21 -14.36 -36.10 -52.20
CA THR A 21 -15.38 -35.39 -52.98
C THR A 21 -16.16 -34.40 -52.10
N ASN A 22 -16.45 -34.73 -50.84
CA ASN A 22 -17.08 -33.81 -49.89
C ASN A 22 -16.13 -32.70 -49.42
N MET A 23 -14.84 -32.99 -49.29
CA MET A 23 -13.86 -31.94 -48.95
C MET A 23 -13.64 -30.95 -50.11
N ALA A 24 -13.71 -31.39 -51.36
CA ALA A 24 -13.60 -30.52 -52.51
C ALA A 24 -14.80 -29.56 -52.65
N HIS A 25 -16.02 -29.98 -52.31
CA HIS A 25 -17.21 -29.11 -52.33
C HIS A 25 -17.29 -28.15 -51.13
N ILE A 26 -16.71 -28.50 -49.96
CA ILE A 26 -16.64 -27.62 -48.81
C ILE A 26 -15.55 -26.55 -49.04
N SER A 27 -14.43 -26.90 -49.70
CA SER A 27 -13.34 -25.94 -49.93
C SER A 27 -13.73 -24.81 -50.91
N ILE A 28 -14.47 -25.12 -51.99
CA ILE A 28 -14.88 -24.10 -52.96
C ILE A 28 -15.95 -23.15 -52.39
N ARG A 29 -16.88 -23.62 -51.59
CA ARG A 29 -17.82 -22.71 -50.87
C ARG A 29 -17.14 -21.88 -49.78
N SER A 30 -16.18 -22.45 -49.06
CA SER A 30 -15.43 -21.71 -48.04
C SER A 30 -14.50 -20.67 -48.64
N TYR A 31 -13.89 -20.89 -49.79
CA TYR A 31 -13.10 -19.88 -50.51
C TYR A 31 -13.97 -18.77 -51.08
N LEU A 32 -15.20 -19.04 -51.55
CA LEU A 32 -16.10 -18.00 -52.01
C LEU A 32 -16.62 -17.12 -50.86
N TYR A 33 -16.87 -17.69 -49.67
CA TYR A 33 -17.22 -16.89 -48.47
C TYR A 33 -16.00 -16.15 -47.87
N LEU A 34 -14.79 -16.70 -48.01
CA LEU A 34 -13.56 -16.00 -47.60
C LEU A 34 -13.23 -14.82 -48.53
N LEU A 35 -13.45 -14.95 -49.86
CA LEU A 35 -13.25 -13.84 -50.81
C LEU A 35 -14.35 -12.79 -50.71
N LEU A 36 -15.60 -13.11 -50.37
CA LEU A 36 -16.64 -12.14 -50.10
C LEU A 36 -16.51 -11.52 -48.67
N GLY A 37 -15.87 -12.23 -47.73
CA GLY A 37 -15.57 -11.71 -46.38
C GLY A 37 -14.40 -10.70 -46.35
N THR A 38 -13.45 -10.83 -47.26
CA THR A 38 -12.28 -9.93 -47.31
C THR A 38 -12.53 -8.59 -48.00
N THR A 39 -13.65 -8.43 -48.71
CA THR A 39 -14.03 -7.14 -49.31
C THR A 39 -14.95 -6.27 -48.42
N LEU A 40 -15.36 -6.77 -47.24
CA LEU A 40 -16.16 -5.99 -46.27
C LEU A 40 -15.35 -5.56 -45.02
N PHE A 41 -14.06 -5.83 -44.94
CA PHE A 41 -13.15 -5.21 -43.95
C PHE A 41 -12.53 -3.91 -44.51
N SER A 42 -13.39 -3.09 -45.07
CA SER A 42 -12.98 -1.73 -45.44
C SER A 42 -13.65 -0.77 -44.45
N CYS A 43 -12.83 -0.12 -43.67
CA CYS A 43 -13.19 1.01 -42.78
C CYS A 43 -14.17 0.71 -41.66
N ALA A 44 -13.75 -0.06 -40.66
CA ALA A 44 -14.08 0.36 -39.31
C ALA A 44 -13.39 1.73 -39.11
N PRO A 45 -14.10 2.80 -38.70
CA PRO A 45 -13.43 4.05 -38.36
C PRO A 45 -12.40 3.71 -37.29
N GLN A 46 -11.13 4.04 -37.58
CA GLN A 46 -10.05 3.87 -36.61
C GLN A 46 -10.47 4.66 -35.38
N GLU A 47 -10.88 3.98 -34.29
CA GLU A 47 -11.23 4.66 -33.06
C GLU A 47 -10.03 5.50 -32.68
N LEU A 48 -10.21 6.82 -32.68
CA LEU A 48 -9.18 7.74 -32.24
C LEU A 48 -8.86 7.34 -30.80
N LYS A 49 -7.68 6.80 -30.57
CA LYS A 49 -7.22 6.40 -29.24
C LYS A 49 -7.29 7.63 -28.33
N THR A 50 -8.01 7.54 -27.23
CA THR A 50 -8.16 8.65 -26.27
C THR A 50 -6.91 8.79 -25.40
N PRO A 51 -6.64 9.96 -24.80
CA PRO A 51 -5.64 10.08 -23.74
C PRO A 51 -5.94 9.11 -22.59
N PHE A 52 -4.93 8.59 -21.93
CA PHE A 52 -5.04 7.54 -20.92
C PHE A 52 -4.04 7.73 -19.77
N GLU A 53 -4.13 6.92 -18.74
CA GLU A 53 -3.32 7.01 -17.52
C GLU A 53 -3.28 8.42 -16.92
N LEU A 54 -4.48 8.98 -16.69
CA LEU A 54 -4.63 10.29 -16.05
C LEU A 54 -4.25 10.20 -14.57
N LYS A 55 -3.33 11.07 -14.13
CA LYS A 55 -2.86 11.13 -12.75
C LYS A 55 -2.82 12.56 -12.23
N CYS A 56 -3.07 12.70 -10.94
CA CYS A 56 -2.83 13.92 -10.19
C CYS A 56 -1.76 13.60 -9.12
N GLU A 57 -0.70 14.41 -9.04
CA GLU A 57 0.47 14.16 -8.17
C GLU A 57 1.05 12.74 -8.35
N ASN A 58 1.14 12.28 -9.60
CA ASN A 58 1.62 10.95 -10.02
C ASN A 58 0.76 9.76 -9.54
N ILE A 59 -0.40 10.00 -8.93
CA ILE A 59 -1.33 8.97 -8.43
C ILE A 59 -2.64 9.02 -9.22
N PRO A 60 -3.19 7.87 -9.66
CA PRO A 60 -4.54 7.82 -10.21
C PRO A 60 -5.58 8.07 -9.12
N VAL A 61 -6.47 9.03 -9.31
CA VAL A 61 -7.59 9.36 -8.41
C VAL A 61 -7.15 9.54 -6.93
N PRO A 62 -6.18 10.40 -6.60
CA PRO A 62 -5.72 10.57 -5.24
C PRO A 62 -6.78 11.24 -4.36
N VAL A 63 -6.81 10.85 -3.07
CA VAL A 63 -7.59 11.48 -2.01
C VAL A 63 -6.64 12.13 -1.02
N GLY A 64 -6.93 13.39 -0.66
CA GLY A 64 -6.13 14.13 0.31
C GLY A 64 -5.01 14.99 -0.31
N VAL A 65 -5.13 15.41 -1.57
CA VAL A 65 -4.13 16.32 -2.20
C VAL A 65 -4.04 17.62 -1.40
N ASP A 66 -2.85 18.00 -0.95
CA ASP A 66 -2.61 19.16 -0.04
C ASP A 66 -1.89 20.33 -0.71
N THR A 67 -1.92 20.42 -2.04
CA THR A 67 -1.33 21.54 -2.79
C THR A 67 -2.39 22.34 -3.54
N GLN A 68 -2.21 23.67 -3.61
CA GLN A 68 -3.03 24.58 -4.40
C GLN A 68 -2.74 24.49 -5.91
N THR A 69 -1.60 23.91 -6.29
CA THR A 69 -1.13 23.81 -7.67
C THR A 69 -0.83 22.36 -8.09
N PRO A 70 -1.81 21.43 -7.96
CA PRO A 70 -1.56 20.02 -8.24
C PRO A 70 -1.10 19.82 -9.67
N ARG A 71 -0.17 18.85 -9.85
CA ARG A 71 0.35 18.44 -11.15
C ARG A 71 -0.59 17.40 -11.76
N LEU A 72 -1.13 17.70 -12.92
CA LEU A 72 -1.93 16.77 -13.72
C LEU A 72 -1.05 16.19 -14.83
N SER A 73 -1.10 14.88 -15.01
CA SER A 73 -0.32 14.19 -16.03
C SER A 73 -1.14 13.10 -16.73
N TRP A 74 -0.72 12.73 -17.94
CA TRP A 74 -1.43 11.77 -18.77
C TRP A 74 -0.49 11.19 -19.84
N LYS A 75 -0.93 10.13 -20.51
CA LYS A 75 -0.31 9.62 -21.72
C LYS A 75 -1.14 9.98 -22.95
N LEU A 76 -0.49 10.29 -24.05
CA LEU A 76 -1.10 10.54 -25.35
C LEU A 76 -0.91 9.33 -26.27
N PRO A 77 -1.88 9.03 -27.15
CA PRO A 77 -1.74 7.95 -28.09
C PRO A 77 -0.66 8.27 -29.14
N LEU A 78 0.05 7.25 -29.59
CA LEU A 78 0.91 7.35 -30.77
C LEU A 78 0.02 7.35 -32.01
N LEU A 79 0.21 8.35 -32.87
CA LEU A 79 -0.48 8.52 -34.15
C LEU A 79 0.50 8.22 -35.27
N GLU A 80 0.13 7.31 -36.18
CA GLU A 80 1.05 6.86 -37.27
C GLU A 80 1.20 7.88 -38.38
N GLU A 81 0.13 8.64 -38.73
CA GLU A 81 0.08 9.53 -39.89
C GLU A 81 -0.32 10.97 -39.53
N ASP A 82 -0.39 11.33 -38.24
CA ASP A 82 -0.82 12.66 -37.81
C ASP A 82 -0.04 13.11 -36.57
N SER A 83 -0.05 14.39 -36.29
CA SER A 83 0.62 14.97 -35.11
C SER A 83 -0.36 15.72 -34.23
N ILE A 84 -0.16 15.62 -32.91
CA ILE A 84 -0.95 16.37 -31.93
C ILE A 84 -0.42 17.81 -31.93
N ASN A 85 -1.30 18.76 -32.23
CA ASN A 85 -0.96 20.17 -32.28
C ASN A 85 -1.46 20.97 -31.08
N ARG A 86 -2.43 20.43 -30.33
CA ARG A 86 -3.04 21.11 -29.18
C ARG A 86 -3.58 20.11 -28.19
N VAL A 87 -3.48 20.46 -26.90
CA VAL A 87 -4.08 19.74 -25.77
C VAL A 87 -5.01 20.69 -25.03
N GLU A 88 -6.17 20.20 -24.59
CA GLU A 88 -7.16 20.92 -23.80
C GLU A 88 -7.42 20.17 -22.49
N ILE A 89 -7.34 20.86 -21.37
CA ILE A 89 -7.63 20.30 -20.03
C ILE A 89 -8.86 21.03 -19.48
N TRP A 90 -9.82 20.28 -18.96
CA TRP A 90 -11.04 20.80 -18.36
C TRP A 90 -11.19 20.23 -16.95
N LEU A 91 -11.51 21.10 -15.99
CA LEU A 91 -11.70 20.75 -14.59
C LEU A 91 -12.98 21.39 -14.05
N SER A 92 -13.72 20.64 -13.24
CA SER A 92 -14.96 21.08 -12.57
C SER A 92 -15.16 20.36 -11.25
N THR A 93 -15.93 20.94 -10.34
CA THR A 93 -16.45 20.26 -9.15
C THR A 93 -17.69 19.41 -9.44
N ASP A 94 -18.26 19.52 -10.65
CA ASP A 94 -19.41 18.74 -11.12
C ASP A 94 -19.03 17.96 -12.39
N SER A 95 -19.01 16.64 -12.30
CA SER A 95 -18.67 15.75 -13.43
C SER A 95 -19.64 15.87 -14.61
N THR A 96 -20.90 16.25 -14.37
CA THR A 96 -21.92 16.42 -15.43
C THR A 96 -21.59 17.57 -16.37
N GLN A 97 -20.99 18.65 -15.86
CA GLN A 97 -20.53 19.79 -16.67
C GLN A 97 -19.43 19.38 -17.65
N LEU A 98 -18.59 18.41 -17.29
CA LEU A 98 -17.56 17.89 -18.17
C LEU A 98 -18.11 16.99 -19.30
N SER A 99 -19.31 16.42 -19.12
CA SER A 99 -20.01 15.65 -20.16
C SER A 99 -20.50 16.54 -21.30
N GLY A 100 -20.80 17.83 -21.00
CA GLY A 100 -21.06 18.90 -21.97
C GLY A 100 -19.76 19.52 -22.49
N ARG A 101 -19.87 20.59 -23.25
CA ARG A 101 -18.73 21.41 -23.74
C ARG A 101 -18.46 22.63 -22.87
N GLN A 102 -18.97 22.65 -21.65
CA GLN A 102 -18.78 23.75 -20.71
C GLN A 102 -17.86 23.31 -19.58
N SER A 103 -16.75 24.00 -19.40
CA SER A 103 -15.91 23.85 -18.19
C SER A 103 -16.39 24.86 -17.15
N GLY A 104 -16.77 24.36 -15.97
CA GLY A 104 -17.30 25.24 -14.92
C GLY A 104 -16.27 25.89 -14.01
N TYR A 105 -15.06 25.32 -13.91
CA TYR A 105 -14.09 25.73 -12.89
C TYR A 105 -12.76 26.23 -13.48
N TRP A 106 -12.13 25.44 -14.34
CA TRP A 106 -10.89 25.79 -15.00
C TRP A 106 -10.74 25.06 -16.32
N ASN A 107 -10.25 25.75 -17.33
CA ASN A 107 -9.79 25.11 -18.56
C ASN A 107 -8.48 25.73 -19.08
N LYS A 108 -7.67 24.91 -19.70
CA LYS A 108 -6.40 25.33 -20.27
C LYS A 108 -6.19 24.69 -21.63
N SER A 109 -5.77 25.50 -22.59
CA SER A 109 -5.43 25.05 -23.94
C SER A 109 -3.94 25.32 -24.16
N ILE A 110 -3.20 24.29 -24.59
CA ILE A 110 -1.74 24.36 -24.74
C ILE A 110 -1.38 23.87 -26.14
N ILE A 111 -0.54 24.62 -26.84
CA ILE A 111 -0.03 24.24 -28.15
C ILE A 111 1.03 23.14 -28.00
N GLY A 112 0.98 22.14 -28.87
CA GLY A 112 1.86 20.98 -28.84
C GLY A 112 1.25 19.79 -28.11
N ALA A 113 2.08 18.85 -27.70
CA ALA A 113 1.70 17.58 -27.07
C ALA A 113 2.29 17.43 -25.66
N PRO A 114 2.03 18.36 -24.72
CA PRO A 114 2.49 18.20 -23.34
C PRO A 114 1.83 16.99 -22.69
N ILE A 115 2.55 16.32 -21.81
CA ILE A 115 2.08 15.17 -21.02
C ILE A 115 1.88 15.49 -19.55
N ARG A 116 2.13 16.74 -19.15
CA ARG A 116 1.97 17.23 -17.78
C ARG A 116 1.70 18.73 -17.77
N VAL A 117 0.94 19.17 -16.76
CA VAL A 117 0.70 20.58 -16.44
C VAL A 117 0.51 20.75 -14.95
N SER A 118 0.96 21.87 -14.39
CA SER A 118 0.52 22.30 -13.05
C SER A 118 -0.77 23.12 -13.18
N TYR A 119 -1.70 22.87 -12.26
CA TYR A 119 -2.90 23.67 -12.12
C TYR A 119 -2.52 25.11 -11.77
N ASP A 120 -3.10 26.07 -12.47
CA ASP A 120 -2.86 27.52 -12.30
C ASP A 120 -4.18 28.33 -12.31
N GLY A 121 -5.27 27.68 -11.91
CA GLY A 121 -6.59 28.31 -11.82
C GLY A 121 -6.81 29.07 -10.52
N GLN A 122 -8.09 29.32 -10.20
CA GLN A 122 -8.49 29.90 -8.93
C GLN A 122 -8.14 28.96 -7.75
N PRO A 123 -7.98 29.47 -6.51
CA PRO A 123 -7.65 28.62 -5.36
C PRO A 123 -8.61 27.45 -5.21
N LEU A 124 -8.06 26.27 -4.92
CA LEU A 124 -8.82 25.06 -4.64
C LEU A 124 -9.37 25.08 -3.22
N ASP A 125 -10.57 24.54 -3.03
CA ASP A 125 -11.20 24.37 -1.72
C ASP A 125 -10.70 23.10 -1.03
N SER A 126 -10.57 23.12 0.30
CA SER A 126 -10.27 21.93 1.10
C SER A 126 -11.41 20.92 1.03
N TYR A 127 -11.08 19.63 1.11
CA TYR A 127 -12.04 18.52 1.18
C TYR A 127 -13.05 18.50 0.03
N THR A 128 -12.60 18.89 -1.17
CA THR A 128 -13.43 19.00 -2.36
C THR A 128 -12.94 18.05 -3.46
N THR A 129 -13.88 17.33 -4.08
CA THR A 129 -13.57 16.47 -5.22
C THR A 129 -13.64 17.30 -6.50
N TYR A 130 -12.55 17.27 -7.25
CA TYR A 130 -12.43 17.87 -8.58
C TYR A 130 -12.38 16.78 -9.63
N TYR A 131 -13.22 16.92 -10.65
CA TYR A 131 -13.27 16.07 -11.83
C TYR A 131 -12.53 16.75 -12.98
N TRP A 132 -11.82 15.99 -13.79
CA TRP A 132 -11.10 16.54 -14.91
C TRP A 132 -10.98 15.56 -16.06
N LYS A 133 -10.78 16.10 -17.25
CA LYS A 133 -10.49 15.36 -18.47
C LYS A 133 -9.50 16.12 -19.34
N ILE A 134 -8.84 15.40 -20.20
CA ILE A 134 -7.94 15.97 -21.20
C ILE A 134 -8.41 15.56 -22.58
N GLY A 135 -8.27 16.47 -23.55
CA GLY A 135 -8.48 16.20 -24.95
C GLY A 135 -7.31 16.67 -25.79
N TYR A 136 -7.19 16.13 -26.98
CA TYR A 136 -6.22 16.59 -27.97
C TYR A 136 -6.86 16.85 -29.34
N GLN A 137 -6.24 17.74 -30.09
CA GLN A 137 -6.50 18.00 -31.51
C GLN A 137 -5.27 17.62 -32.31
N THR A 138 -5.48 17.14 -33.54
CA THR A 138 -4.41 16.83 -34.47
C THR A 138 -4.30 17.87 -35.55
N SER A 139 -3.18 17.86 -36.32
CA SER A 139 -2.97 18.77 -37.43
C SER A 139 -3.99 18.57 -38.54
N SER A 140 -4.48 17.36 -38.76
CA SER A 140 -5.51 17.05 -39.77
C SER A 140 -6.93 17.20 -39.29
N LYS A 141 -7.21 17.15 -37.97
CA LYS A 141 -8.56 17.17 -37.38
C LYS A 141 -8.66 18.19 -36.26
N GLN A 142 -9.54 19.18 -36.45
CA GLN A 142 -9.82 20.20 -35.43
C GLN A 142 -10.77 19.73 -34.31
N LYS A 143 -11.38 18.55 -34.45
CA LYS A 143 -12.25 18.00 -33.41
C LYS A 143 -11.43 17.42 -32.26
N THR A 144 -11.67 17.90 -31.05
CA THR A 144 -11.00 17.41 -29.83
C THR A 144 -11.51 16.01 -29.45
N THR A 145 -10.56 15.09 -29.23
CA THR A 145 -10.81 13.75 -28.71
C THR A 145 -10.47 13.72 -27.23
N PHE A 146 -11.45 13.51 -26.38
CA PHE A 146 -11.30 13.53 -24.91
C PHE A 146 -11.08 12.16 -24.30
N SER A 147 -10.35 12.14 -23.19
CA SER A 147 -10.23 11.00 -22.27
C SER A 147 -11.54 10.72 -21.56
N PRO A 148 -11.67 9.56 -20.89
CA PRO A 148 -12.59 9.41 -19.75
C PRO A 148 -12.33 10.50 -18.70
N ILE A 149 -13.35 10.79 -17.86
CA ILE A 149 -13.23 11.71 -16.74
C ILE A 149 -12.44 11.01 -15.62
N SER A 150 -11.46 11.70 -15.07
CA SER A 150 -10.74 11.34 -13.86
C SER A 150 -11.08 12.31 -12.74
N SER A 151 -10.60 12.06 -11.51
CA SER A 151 -10.82 12.97 -10.39
C SER A 151 -9.63 12.97 -9.44
N PHE A 152 -9.58 13.98 -8.59
CA PHE A 152 -8.80 14.02 -7.36
C PHE A 152 -9.60 14.71 -6.27
N THR A 153 -9.31 14.38 -5.02
CA THR A 153 -9.95 15.02 -3.87
C THR A 153 -8.89 15.73 -3.05
N THR A 154 -9.10 17.01 -2.76
CA THR A 154 -8.20 17.77 -1.89
C THR A 154 -8.33 17.31 -0.44
N GLY A 155 -7.24 17.43 0.31
CA GLY A 155 -7.21 17.30 1.77
C GLY A 155 -7.36 18.66 2.45
N CYS A 156 -6.70 18.80 3.60
CA CYS A 156 -6.61 20.06 4.32
C CYS A 156 -5.57 20.98 3.64
N LEU A 157 -6.03 21.96 2.89
CA LEU A 157 -5.18 22.89 2.14
C LEU A 157 -4.64 24.07 2.95
N SER A 158 -5.15 24.28 4.17
CA SER A 158 -4.71 25.32 5.08
C SER A 158 -4.66 24.80 6.52
N SER A 159 -3.60 25.12 7.26
CA SER A 159 -3.49 24.79 8.68
C SER A 159 -4.66 25.31 9.51
N ASP A 160 -5.26 26.44 9.12
CA ASP A 160 -6.42 27.03 9.79
C ASP A 160 -7.67 26.14 9.72
N ASN A 161 -7.71 25.25 8.73
CA ASN A 161 -8.77 24.26 8.54
C ASN A 161 -8.56 22.96 9.34
N TRP A 162 -7.40 22.80 10.00
CA TRP A 162 -7.15 21.67 10.89
C TRP A 162 -7.74 21.93 12.27
N LYS A 163 -8.76 21.15 12.66
CA LYS A 163 -9.51 21.34 13.91
C LYS A 163 -9.16 20.30 14.98
N GLY A 164 -8.54 19.18 14.60
CA GLY A 164 -8.15 18.13 15.54
C GLY A 164 -7.00 18.57 16.45
N LYS A 165 -7.08 18.21 17.72
CA LYS A 165 -5.98 18.32 18.68
C LYS A 165 -5.12 17.07 18.64
N TRP A 166 -3.82 17.18 18.91
CA TRP A 166 -2.98 16.02 19.16
C TRP A 166 -3.39 15.38 20.48
N ILE A 167 -3.64 14.07 20.46
CA ILE A 167 -4.02 13.30 21.64
C ILE A 167 -3.14 12.06 21.81
N THR A 168 -2.95 11.65 23.07
CA THR A 168 -2.21 10.44 23.49
C THR A 168 -2.91 9.80 24.68
N ASP A 169 -2.41 8.66 25.15
CA ASP A 169 -2.85 8.05 26.40
C ASP A 169 -2.05 8.62 27.60
N LYS A 170 -2.35 8.14 28.82
CA LYS A 170 -1.72 8.61 30.07
C LYS A 170 -0.34 8.00 30.36
N HIS A 171 0.15 7.09 29.52
CA HIS A 171 1.35 6.31 29.79
C HIS A 171 2.61 7.00 29.27
N ASP A 172 3.75 6.62 29.82
CA ASP A 172 5.06 7.11 29.38
C ASP A 172 5.61 6.32 28.17
N ILE A 173 6.79 6.72 27.71
CA ILE A 173 7.43 6.15 26.51
C ILE A 173 7.83 4.67 26.69
N THR A 174 7.89 4.15 27.91
CA THR A 174 8.32 2.78 28.20
C THR A 174 7.16 1.79 28.28
N TYR A 175 5.93 2.31 28.35
CA TYR A 175 4.75 1.48 28.41
C TYR A 175 4.52 0.72 27.12
N ARG A 176 4.47 -0.60 27.18
CA ARG A 176 4.51 -1.48 26.00
C ARG A 176 3.19 -1.67 25.27
N PRO A 177 2.04 -1.84 25.95
CA PRO A 177 0.76 -2.08 25.27
C PRO A 177 0.38 -0.95 24.29
N ALA A 178 -0.10 -1.35 23.14
CA ALA A 178 -0.67 -0.44 22.15
C ALA A 178 -2.05 0.04 22.61
N PRO A 179 -2.37 1.34 22.54
CA PRO A 179 -3.67 1.84 22.97
C PRO A 179 -4.73 1.72 21.87
N TYR A 180 -5.98 1.50 22.29
CA TYR A 180 -7.18 1.80 21.54
C TYR A 180 -7.68 3.20 21.87
N TYR A 181 -8.22 3.89 20.86
CA TYR A 181 -8.97 5.14 21.01
C TYR A 181 -10.30 5.02 20.31
N ARG A 182 -11.36 5.58 20.88
CA ARG A 182 -12.68 5.63 20.28
C ARG A 182 -13.38 6.96 20.54
N LYS A 183 -14.21 7.36 19.57
CA LYS A 183 -15.14 8.49 19.67
C LYS A 183 -16.46 8.08 19.07
N SER A 184 -17.55 8.12 19.85
CA SER A 184 -18.91 8.05 19.31
C SER A 184 -19.45 9.44 19.01
N PHE A 185 -20.31 9.53 17.99
CA PHE A 185 -20.99 10.76 17.57
C PHE A 185 -22.31 10.43 16.87
N GLN A 186 -23.20 11.41 16.80
CA GLN A 186 -24.53 11.25 16.17
C GLN A 186 -24.57 11.93 14.81
N LEU A 187 -25.25 11.32 13.86
CA LEU A 187 -25.56 11.90 12.56
C LEU A 187 -27.07 12.01 12.38
N ASP A 188 -27.53 13.25 12.30
CA ASP A 188 -28.96 13.57 12.18
C ASP A 188 -29.36 14.01 10.77
N LYS A 189 -28.36 14.11 9.84
CA LYS A 189 -28.56 14.54 8.45
C LYS A 189 -27.97 13.52 7.48
N THR A 190 -28.53 13.45 6.29
CA THR A 190 -27.99 12.62 5.20
C THR A 190 -26.67 13.19 4.69
N ILE A 191 -25.65 12.33 4.65
CA ILE A 191 -24.30 12.68 4.21
C ILE A 191 -24.23 12.61 2.68
N GLU A 192 -23.60 13.60 2.06
CA GLU A 192 -23.16 13.56 0.66
C GLU A 192 -21.72 12.99 0.57
N GLN A 193 -20.81 13.48 1.43
CA GLN A 193 -19.42 13.03 1.48
C GLN A 193 -18.87 13.13 2.90
N ALA A 194 -18.04 12.17 3.29
CA ALA A 194 -17.33 12.17 4.56
C ALA A 194 -15.85 11.81 4.34
N LEU A 195 -14.95 12.74 4.64
CA LEU A 195 -13.50 12.58 4.51
C LEU A 195 -12.85 12.61 5.89
N LEU A 196 -12.22 11.51 6.28
CA LEU A 196 -11.50 11.37 7.54
C LEU A 196 -9.99 11.45 7.30
N THR A 197 -9.37 12.51 7.79
CA THR A 197 -7.92 12.73 7.72
C THR A 197 -7.29 12.45 9.07
N ILE A 198 -6.24 11.65 9.11
CA ILE A 198 -5.49 11.29 10.33
C ILE A 198 -4.00 11.49 10.09
N ALA A 199 -3.32 12.12 11.05
CA ALA A 199 -1.86 12.20 11.14
C ALA A 199 -1.41 11.57 12.45
N SER A 200 -0.43 10.68 12.42
CA SER A 200 0.09 10.03 13.63
C SER A 200 1.61 10.06 13.69
N ALA A 201 2.12 10.25 14.90
CA ALA A 201 3.49 9.97 15.26
C ALA A 201 3.51 8.55 15.87
N GLY A 202 4.05 7.62 15.12
CA GLY A 202 3.85 6.20 15.21
C GLY A 202 3.04 5.67 14.03
N LEU A 203 2.47 4.48 14.16
CA LEU A 203 1.59 3.86 13.16
C LEU A 203 0.15 3.86 13.66
N HIS A 204 -0.82 3.84 12.75
CA HIS A 204 -2.22 3.71 13.11
C HIS A 204 -2.96 2.66 12.28
N GLU A 205 -3.95 2.04 12.91
CA GLU A 205 -5.06 1.34 12.26
C GLU A 205 -6.34 2.12 12.54
N LEU A 206 -7.10 2.42 11.49
CA LEU A 206 -8.30 3.24 11.55
C LEU A 206 -9.53 2.42 11.19
N SER A 207 -10.60 2.54 11.99
CA SER A 207 -11.89 1.92 11.73
C SER A 207 -13.04 2.92 11.90
N VAL A 208 -14.14 2.64 11.22
CA VAL A 208 -15.42 3.34 11.39
C VAL A 208 -16.53 2.29 11.48
N ASN A 209 -17.31 2.33 12.55
CA ASN A 209 -18.40 1.39 12.81
C ASN A 209 -17.98 -0.09 12.73
N GLY A 210 -16.80 -0.42 13.26
CA GLY A 210 -16.25 -1.78 13.25
C GLY A 210 -15.65 -2.21 11.90
N GLN A 211 -15.61 -1.35 10.92
CA GLN A 211 -15.05 -1.64 9.60
C GLN A 211 -13.75 -0.84 9.40
N ARG A 212 -12.70 -1.49 8.90
CA ARG A 212 -11.43 -0.85 8.61
C ARG A 212 -11.59 0.23 7.54
N ALA A 213 -11.05 1.42 7.79
CA ALA A 213 -11.03 2.51 6.81
C ALA A 213 -9.89 2.30 5.82
N GLY A 214 -10.24 1.95 4.58
CA GLY A 214 -9.26 1.70 3.51
C GLY A 214 -8.56 0.33 3.63
N ASN A 215 -7.52 0.15 2.82
CA ASN A 215 -6.75 -1.10 2.71
C ASN A 215 -5.23 -0.89 2.82
N HIS A 216 -4.82 0.24 3.38
CA HIS A 216 -3.42 0.56 3.62
C HIS A 216 -2.88 -0.16 4.85
N PHE A 217 -1.58 -0.42 4.88
CA PHE A 217 -0.87 -0.96 6.03
C PHE A 217 0.29 -0.05 6.41
N LEU A 218 0.66 -0.05 7.70
CA LEU A 218 1.79 0.67 8.23
C LEU A 218 1.75 2.19 7.96
N ASP A 219 0.57 2.78 7.97
CA ASP A 219 0.37 4.22 7.84
C ASP A 219 0.63 4.97 9.15
N PRO A 220 1.13 6.22 9.06
CA PRO A 220 1.72 6.86 7.91
C PRO A 220 3.15 6.39 7.66
N MET A 221 3.66 6.66 6.44
CA MET A 221 5.04 6.35 6.09
C MET A 221 6.02 7.13 6.96
N TYR A 222 7.16 6.50 7.24
CA TYR A 222 8.23 7.05 8.08
C TYR A 222 8.84 8.32 7.49
N THR A 223 9.02 9.35 8.36
CA THR A 223 9.70 10.63 8.10
C THR A 223 10.55 11.01 9.31
N HIS A 224 11.32 12.09 9.22
CA HIS A 224 11.94 12.70 10.39
C HIS A 224 10.87 13.46 11.22
N PHE A 225 10.35 12.82 12.27
CA PHE A 225 9.12 13.26 12.96
C PHE A 225 9.18 14.68 13.58
N ASN A 226 10.36 15.23 13.88
CA ASN A 226 10.50 16.61 14.33
C ASN A 226 10.45 17.63 13.18
N LYS A 227 10.53 17.17 11.91
CA LYS A 227 10.53 18.00 10.72
C LYS A 227 9.21 17.93 9.98
N ARG A 228 8.66 16.71 9.84
CA ARG A 228 7.47 16.47 9.03
C ARG A 228 6.75 15.20 9.48
N ILE A 229 5.42 15.27 9.53
CA ILE A 229 4.53 14.11 9.71
C ILE A 229 3.60 14.02 8.51
N LEU A 230 3.32 12.79 8.07
CA LEU A 230 2.37 12.55 7.00
C LEU A 230 0.96 12.31 7.55
N SER A 231 -0.03 12.83 6.84
CA SER A 231 -1.45 12.55 7.09
C SER A 231 -2.04 11.72 5.95
N VAL A 232 -2.97 10.85 6.29
CA VAL A 232 -3.71 10.00 5.34
C VAL A 232 -5.18 10.41 5.38
N THR A 233 -5.77 10.60 4.21
CA THR A 233 -7.19 10.93 4.07
C THR A 233 -7.93 9.74 3.47
N HIS A 234 -9.02 9.33 4.13
CA HIS A 234 -9.90 8.26 3.69
C HIS A 234 -11.29 8.81 3.38
N ASP A 235 -11.88 8.41 2.26
CA ASP A 235 -13.31 8.57 2.05
C ASP A 235 -14.04 7.47 2.85
N VAL A 236 -14.75 7.89 3.88
CA VAL A 236 -15.49 7.02 4.79
C VAL A 236 -17.00 7.17 4.64
N THR A 237 -17.47 7.80 3.56
CA THR A 237 -18.88 8.08 3.30
C THR A 237 -19.75 6.83 3.42
N SER A 238 -19.31 5.73 2.81
CA SER A 238 -20.04 4.46 2.81
C SER A 238 -20.00 3.69 4.15
N LEU A 239 -19.15 4.09 5.09
CA LEU A 239 -19.00 3.47 6.40
C LEU A 239 -19.89 4.12 7.46
N LEU A 240 -20.45 5.28 7.18
CA LEU A 240 -21.28 6.03 8.11
C LEU A 240 -22.78 5.79 7.85
N SER A 241 -23.58 5.90 8.92
CA SER A 241 -25.03 5.74 8.88
C SER A 241 -25.72 6.80 9.74
N MET A 242 -27.03 7.00 9.51
CA MET A 242 -27.85 7.84 10.40
C MET A 242 -27.85 7.27 11.82
N GLY A 243 -27.81 8.13 12.81
CA GLY A 243 -27.76 7.78 14.22
C GLY A 243 -26.33 7.70 14.78
N GLU A 244 -26.08 6.79 15.70
CA GLU A 244 -24.78 6.63 16.35
C GLU A 244 -23.75 6.06 15.38
N ASN A 245 -22.57 6.70 15.34
CA ASN A 245 -21.39 6.24 14.64
C ASN A 245 -20.18 6.26 15.58
N VAL A 246 -19.16 5.45 15.26
CA VAL A 246 -17.95 5.33 16.05
C VAL A 246 -16.72 5.38 15.15
N ILE A 247 -15.75 6.22 15.50
CA ILE A 247 -14.40 6.16 14.94
C ILE A 247 -13.52 5.42 15.96
N GLY A 248 -12.80 4.40 15.51
CA GLY A 248 -11.81 3.64 16.28
C GLY A 248 -10.41 3.84 15.72
N VAL A 249 -9.42 4.05 16.61
CA VAL A 249 -8.00 4.14 16.24
C VAL A 249 -7.21 3.23 17.17
N GLN A 250 -6.33 2.40 16.60
CA GLN A 250 -5.28 1.69 17.34
C GLN A 250 -3.93 2.27 16.96
N LEU A 251 -3.09 2.66 17.93
CA LEU A 251 -1.76 3.18 17.67
C LEU A 251 -0.69 2.12 17.88
N GLY A 252 0.30 2.09 16.98
CA GLY A 252 1.53 1.35 17.10
C GLY A 252 2.74 2.27 17.23
N ASN A 253 3.83 1.72 17.73
CA ASN A 253 5.07 2.46 18.00
C ASN A 253 5.77 2.97 16.72
N GLY A 254 5.78 2.15 15.64
CA GLY A 254 6.53 2.45 14.42
C GLY A 254 8.00 2.80 14.70
N TRP A 255 8.54 3.74 13.93
CA TRP A 255 9.86 4.33 14.14
C TRP A 255 9.85 5.50 15.14
N TYR A 256 8.66 5.93 15.60
CA TYR A 256 8.50 7.04 16.53
C TYR A 256 8.85 6.66 17.98
N ASN A 257 8.45 5.48 18.45
CA ASN A 257 8.76 4.99 19.79
C ASN A 257 9.46 3.63 19.74
N HIS A 258 10.70 3.59 19.32
CA HIS A 258 11.44 2.35 19.25
C HIS A 258 11.76 1.83 20.66
N GLN A 259 11.14 0.73 21.06
CA GLN A 259 11.27 0.14 22.40
C GLN A 259 12.21 -1.08 22.45
N SER A 260 12.65 -1.56 21.30
CA SER A 260 13.61 -2.66 21.17
C SER A 260 15.05 -2.18 21.30
N THR A 261 15.99 -3.09 21.49
CA THR A 261 17.40 -2.77 21.26
C THR A 261 17.58 -2.35 19.81
N ALA A 262 17.93 -1.10 19.59
CA ALA A 262 17.98 -0.53 18.27
C ALA A 262 19.35 -0.68 17.64
N VAL A 263 19.37 -1.14 16.40
CA VAL A 263 20.45 -0.86 15.47
C VAL A 263 20.32 0.59 15.03
N TRP A 264 21.42 1.31 14.84
CA TRP A 264 21.41 2.70 14.34
C TRP A 264 20.74 3.72 15.29
N PHE A 265 20.70 3.43 16.59
CA PHE A 265 20.30 4.34 17.67
C PHE A 265 18.86 4.88 17.60
N PHE A 266 17.92 4.16 17.02
CA PHE A 266 16.52 4.59 17.00
C PHE A 266 15.89 4.74 18.41
N ASP A 267 16.42 4.00 19.39
CA ASP A 267 16.06 4.16 20.81
C ASP A 267 16.50 5.52 21.41
N LYS A 268 17.40 6.24 20.74
CA LYS A 268 17.94 7.55 21.13
C LYS A 268 17.48 8.68 20.22
N ALA A 269 16.53 8.43 19.31
CA ALA A 269 16.04 9.44 18.40
C ALA A 269 15.47 10.65 19.16
N SER A 270 15.77 11.87 18.69
CA SER A 270 15.35 13.12 19.33
C SER A 270 13.84 13.30 19.39
N TRP A 271 13.12 12.68 18.49
CA TRP A 271 11.65 12.69 18.43
C TRP A 271 10.98 11.64 19.31
N ARG A 272 11.72 10.66 19.83
CA ARG A 272 11.14 9.50 20.52
C ARG A 272 10.23 9.93 21.65
N ASN A 273 8.97 9.51 21.58
CA ASN A 273 7.95 9.79 22.57
C ASN A 273 6.84 8.72 22.52
N ARG A 274 5.87 8.79 23.44
CA ARG A 274 4.66 7.98 23.40
C ARG A 274 3.88 8.25 22.11
N PRO A 275 3.41 7.25 21.35
CA PRO A 275 2.63 7.44 20.14
C PRO A 275 1.44 8.36 20.37
N LYS A 276 1.17 9.22 19.40
CA LYS A 276 0.11 10.22 19.43
C LYS A 276 -0.45 10.44 18.04
N PHE A 277 -1.66 10.97 17.96
CA PHE A 277 -2.27 11.30 16.68
C PHE A 277 -3.18 12.51 16.78
N THR A 278 -3.49 13.08 15.63
CA THR A 278 -4.56 14.05 15.43
C THR A 278 -5.38 13.62 14.23
N ALA A 279 -6.69 13.76 14.31
CA ALA A 279 -7.59 13.42 13.23
C ALA A 279 -8.76 14.40 13.15
N GLN A 280 -9.32 14.53 11.95
CA GLN A 280 -10.58 15.23 11.75
C GLN A 280 -11.41 14.58 10.67
N LEU A 281 -12.72 14.49 10.93
CA LEU A 281 -13.74 14.08 10.00
C LEU A 281 -14.40 15.35 9.45
N HIS A 282 -14.32 15.55 8.13
CA HIS A 282 -15.09 16.54 7.41
C HIS A 282 -16.35 15.89 6.85
N LEU A 283 -17.51 16.41 7.22
CA LEU A 283 -18.82 15.99 6.76
C LEU A 283 -19.40 17.04 5.84
N ARG A 284 -19.86 16.64 4.67
CA ARG A 284 -20.69 17.44 3.78
C ARG A 284 -22.06 16.76 3.66
N TYR A 285 -23.10 17.50 3.97
CA TYR A 285 -24.47 17.02 3.95
C TYR A 285 -25.16 17.33 2.62
N THR A 286 -26.21 16.59 2.30
CA THR A 286 -26.99 16.78 1.06
C THR A 286 -27.73 18.12 0.99
N ASP A 287 -27.88 18.82 2.12
CA ASP A 287 -28.42 20.19 2.18
C ASP A 287 -27.34 21.28 1.91
N GLY A 288 -26.10 20.87 1.58
CA GLY A 288 -24.97 21.76 1.30
C GLY A 288 -24.23 22.27 2.55
N THR A 289 -24.70 21.95 3.76
CA THR A 289 -23.99 22.34 5.00
C THR A 289 -22.79 21.41 5.26
N THR A 290 -21.81 21.91 6.00
CA THR A 290 -20.60 21.16 6.39
C THR A 290 -20.37 21.17 7.89
N GLU A 291 -19.73 20.11 8.41
CA GLU A 291 -19.36 19.97 9.81
C GLU A 291 -17.97 19.36 9.94
N TYR A 292 -17.27 19.69 11.03
CA TYR A 292 -15.98 19.12 11.38
C TYR A 292 -16.04 18.47 12.77
N LEU A 293 -15.58 17.24 12.87
CA LEU A 293 -15.33 16.51 14.11
C LEU A 293 -13.84 16.26 14.25
N GLY A 294 -13.18 16.90 15.20
CA GLY A 294 -11.75 16.72 15.47
C GLY A 294 -11.47 15.83 16.67
N THR A 295 -10.22 15.40 16.80
CA THR A 295 -9.71 14.80 18.04
C THR A 295 -9.64 15.85 19.15
N ASP A 296 -10.02 15.43 20.37
CA ASP A 296 -10.03 16.21 21.60
C ASP A 296 -9.92 15.30 22.83
N SER A 297 -9.92 15.86 24.03
CA SER A 297 -9.90 15.12 25.28
C SER A 297 -11.19 14.31 25.57
N ALA A 298 -12.26 14.48 24.80
CA ALA A 298 -13.47 13.67 24.92
C ALA A 298 -13.37 12.29 24.23
N TRP A 299 -12.29 12.04 23.52
CA TRP A 299 -11.97 10.68 23.06
C TRP A 299 -11.66 9.77 24.25
N GLN A 300 -12.04 8.50 24.14
CA GLN A 300 -11.78 7.50 25.18
C GLN A 300 -10.66 6.56 24.72
N THR A 301 -9.84 6.09 25.69
CA THR A 301 -8.68 5.23 25.43
C THR A 301 -8.57 4.12 26.46
N THR A 302 -8.05 2.97 26.04
CA THR A 302 -7.71 1.82 26.87
C THR A 302 -6.61 0.98 26.20
N ASP A 303 -6.02 0.02 26.93
CA ASP A 303 -5.09 -0.93 26.35
C ASP A 303 -5.76 -1.85 25.34
N SER A 304 -5.07 -2.16 24.26
CA SER A 304 -5.49 -3.15 23.27
C SER A 304 -4.91 -4.54 23.60
N PRO A 305 -5.33 -5.60 22.89
CA PRO A 305 -4.72 -6.92 22.96
C PRO A 305 -3.27 -6.98 22.49
N VAL A 306 -2.79 -5.98 21.76
CA VAL A 306 -1.38 -5.87 21.35
C VAL A 306 -0.57 -5.38 22.54
N ILE A 307 0.04 -6.31 23.26
CA ILE A 307 0.80 -6.06 24.49
C ILE A 307 2.23 -5.59 24.26
N PHE A 308 2.73 -5.71 23.04
CA PHE A 308 3.99 -5.19 22.56
C PHE A 308 3.98 -5.10 21.04
N ASN A 309 4.60 -4.07 20.47
CA ASN A 309 4.83 -3.95 19.03
C ASN A 309 6.13 -3.22 18.74
N SER A 310 6.83 -3.70 17.73
CA SER A 310 8.05 -3.10 17.20
C SER A 310 8.09 -3.31 15.70
N ILE A 311 8.27 -2.23 14.94
CA ILE A 311 8.46 -2.30 13.48
C ILE A 311 9.68 -3.14 13.10
N TYR A 312 10.68 -3.20 14.01
CA TYR A 312 11.94 -3.89 13.79
C TYR A 312 11.84 -5.39 14.11
N THR A 313 11.24 -5.77 15.23
CA THR A 313 11.27 -7.15 15.72
C THR A 313 9.98 -7.91 15.49
N ALA A 314 8.87 -7.52 16.12
CA ALA A 314 7.66 -8.33 16.12
C ALA A 314 6.45 -7.65 16.77
N GLU A 315 5.35 -8.39 16.87
CA GLU A 315 4.15 -8.02 17.61
C GLU A 315 3.77 -9.13 18.60
N HIS A 316 3.44 -8.76 19.84
CA HIS A 316 2.94 -9.68 20.85
C HIS A 316 1.47 -9.39 21.13
N TYR A 317 0.65 -10.43 21.08
CA TYR A 317 -0.80 -10.34 21.16
C TYR A 317 -1.36 -11.28 22.22
N ASP A 318 -2.20 -10.75 23.10
CA ASP A 318 -2.94 -11.53 24.09
C ASP A 318 -4.43 -11.59 23.72
N ALA A 319 -4.84 -12.67 23.07
CA ALA A 319 -6.23 -12.88 22.65
C ALA A 319 -7.24 -12.91 23.82
N GLN A 320 -6.77 -13.07 25.07
CA GLN A 320 -7.65 -13.03 26.25
C GLN A 320 -8.12 -11.60 26.58
N LYS A 321 -7.41 -10.59 26.02
CA LYS A 321 -7.72 -9.16 26.21
C LYS A 321 -8.56 -8.57 25.08
N GLU A 322 -9.00 -9.40 24.13
CA GLU A 322 -9.81 -8.92 22.99
C GLU A 322 -11.11 -8.28 23.46
N LEU A 323 -11.38 -7.08 22.96
CA LEU A 323 -12.57 -6.28 23.24
C LEU A 323 -13.46 -6.25 22.01
N ALA A 324 -14.21 -7.33 21.78
CA ALA A 324 -15.02 -7.46 20.58
C ALA A 324 -16.01 -6.30 20.41
N GLY A 325 -16.00 -5.67 19.23
CA GLY A 325 -16.89 -4.55 18.89
C GLY A 325 -16.53 -3.22 19.56
N TRP A 326 -15.31 -3.07 20.07
CA TRP A 326 -14.86 -1.85 20.75
C TRP A 326 -14.99 -0.57 19.88
N ASP A 327 -14.93 -0.71 18.59
CA ASP A 327 -15.01 0.35 17.58
C ASP A 327 -16.37 0.41 16.86
N SER A 328 -17.41 -0.22 17.44
CA SER A 328 -18.76 -0.28 16.88
C SER A 328 -19.77 0.50 17.75
N PRO A 329 -20.90 0.97 17.16
CA PRO A 329 -22.00 1.54 17.91
C PRO A 329 -22.54 0.60 18.99
N GLY A 330 -23.02 1.16 20.11
CA GLY A 330 -23.58 0.41 21.23
C GLY A 330 -22.57 -0.28 22.14
N PHE A 331 -21.26 -0.19 21.88
CA PHE A 331 -20.24 -0.75 22.78
C PHE A 331 -20.18 0.04 24.08
N ASN A 332 -20.18 -0.67 25.21
CA ASN A 332 -20.05 -0.05 26.53
C ASN A 332 -18.57 0.21 26.88
N ALA A 333 -18.13 1.44 26.75
CA ALA A 333 -16.77 1.88 27.10
C ALA A 333 -16.65 2.36 28.57
N THR A 334 -17.54 1.95 29.47
CA THR A 334 -17.42 2.26 30.89
C THR A 334 -16.09 1.78 31.47
N GLY A 335 -15.38 2.67 32.16
CA GLY A 335 -14.05 2.40 32.70
C GLY A 335 -12.88 2.73 31.75
N TRP A 336 -13.14 3.14 30.52
CA TRP A 336 -12.11 3.71 29.66
C TRP A 336 -11.69 5.09 30.17
N TYR A 337 -10.45 5.45 29.94
CA TYR A 337 -9.90 6.77 30.29
C TYR A 337 -10.20 7.77 29.19
N HIS A 338 -10.18 9.06 29.53
CA HIS A 338 -10.13 10.12 28.54
C HIS A 338 -8.73 10.24 27.95
N ALA A 339 -8.65 10.49 26.66
CA ALA A 339 -7.40 10.83 26.00
C ALA A 339 -6.85 12.16 26.53
N GLN A 340 -5.52 12.32 26.51
CA GLN A 340 -4.85 13.52 26.93
C GLN A 340 -4.46 14.35 25.70
N GLU A 341 -4.79 15.63 25.70
CA GLU A 341 -4.26 16.55 24.71
C GLU A 341 -2.75 16.72 24.94
N THR A 342 -1.99 16.80 23.85
CA THR A 342 -0.54 16.89 23.86
C THR A 342 -0.04 17.81 22.74
N GLU A 343 1.21 18.22 22.82
CA GLU A 343 1.83 19.02 21.77
C GLU A 343 2.08 18.21 20.50
N SER A 344 2.03 18.89 19.37
CA SER A 344 2.45 18.35 18.08
C SER A 344 3.95 18.05 18.08
N PRO A 345 4.40 16.94 17.48
CA PRO A 345 5.83 16.72 17.29
C PRO A 345 6.48 17.73 16.32
N THR A 346 5.71 18.26 15.39
CA THR A 346 6.12 19.28 14.41
C THR A 346 4.92 20.11 13.96
N GLU A 347 5.16 21.31 13.47
CA GLU A 347 4.15 22.15 12.84
C GLU A 347 3.84 21.72 11.38
N THR A 348 4.70 20.91 10.78
CA THR A 348 4.58 20.49 9.37
C THR A 348 3.84 19.17 9.26
N ILE A 349 2.56 19.23 8.93
CA ILE A 349 1.77 18.07 8.50
C ILE A 349 1.61 18.14 6.98
N LYS A 350 1.95 17.07 6.27
CA LYS A 350 1.81 16.94 4.80
C LYS A 350 0.99 15.71 4.45
N SER A 351 0.26 15.77 3.37
CA SER A 351 -0.51 14.63 2.91
C SER A 351 0.39 13.53 2.33
N GLN A 352 0.04 12.29 2.60
CA GLN A 352 0.69 11.10 2.03
C GLN A 352 0.10 10.80 0.65
N VAL A 353 0.42 11.61 -0.36
CA VAL A 353 0.00 11.38 -1.75
C VAL A 353 1.04 10.51 -2.45
N MET A 354 1.01 9.21 -2.16
CA MET A 354 1.91 8.23 -2.75
C MET A 354 1.28 6.83 -2.74
N HIS A 355 1.88 5.88 -3.46
CA HIS A 355 1.45 4.49 -3.43
C HIS A 355 1.58 3.91 -2.02
N PRO A 356 0.47 3.49 -1.37
CA PRO A 356 0.49 2.96 -0.02
C PRO A 356 1.06 1.54 0.03
N ILE A 357 1.46 1.10 1.21
CA ILE A 357 1.72 -0.33 1.46
C ILE A 357 0.37 -1.05 1.48
N ARG A 358 0.27 -2.15 0.74
CA ARG A 358 -0.91 -3.02 0.69
C ARG A 358 -0.53 -4.48 0.78
N GLU A 359 -1.49 -5.30 1.13
CA GLU A 359 -1.45 -6.72 0.84
C GLU A 359 -1.49 -6.92 -0.67
N THR A 360 -0.47 -7.56 -1.23
CA THR A 360 -0.31 -7.77 -2.67
C THR A 360 -0.51 -9.23 -3.07
N ALA A 361 -0.25 -10.17 -2.17
CA ALA A 361 -0.53 -11.60 -2.40
C ALA A 361 -0.68 -12.37 -1.08
N ARG A 362 -1.35 -13.52 -1.17
CA ARG A 362 -1.47 -14.50 -0.09
C ARG A 362 -0.96 -15.86 -0.54
N TYR A 363 -0.24 -16.53 0.33
CA TYR A 363 0.30 -17.86 0.05
C TYR A 363 -0.06 -18.83 1.17
N THR A 364 -0.66 -19.96 0.79
CA THR A 364 -0.73 -21.14 1.65
C THR A 364 0.64 -21.80 1.72
N ALA A 365 0.94 -22.44 2.84
CA ALA A 365 2.16 -23.20 2.98
C ALA A 365 2.16 -24.38 1.98
N THR A 366 3.32 -24.62 1.36
CA THR A 366 3.54 -25.82 0.53
C THR A 366 3.73 -27.06 1.38
N GLN A 367 4.10 -26.87 2.65
CA GLN A 367 4.28 -27.93 3.64
C GLN A 367 4.16 -27.35 5.06
N CYS A 368 3.45 -28.07 5.94
CA CYS A 368 3.48 -27.91 7.39
C CYS A 368 4.14 -29.15 8.00
N LYS A 369 5.43 -29.04 8.34
CA LYS A 369 6.21 -30.15 8.90
C LYS A 369 6.09 -30.17 10.41
N LYS A 370 5.51 -31.23 10.96
CA LYS A 370 5.50 -31.47 12.42
C LYS A 370 6.89 -31.91 12.87
N ILE A 371 7.51 -31.18 13.78
CA ILE A 371 8.78 -31.53 14.43
C ILE A 371 8.52 -32.36 15.70
N ASN A 372 7.56 -31.91 16.54
CA ASN A 372 7.06 -32.61 17.70
C ASN A 372 5.64 -32.10 18.06
N ASP A 373 5.07 -32.53 19.19
CA ASP A 373 3.69 -32.17 19.58
C ASP A 373 3.48 -30.67 19.88
N SER A 374 4.56 -29.91 19.99
CA SER A 374 4.53 -28.47 20.30
C SER A 374 5.30 -27.63 19.29
N CYS A 375 5.79 -28.19 18.16
CA CYS A 375 6.60 -27.46 17.20
C CYS A 375 6.31 -27.92 15.77
N TYR A 376 6.04 -26.93 14.90
CA TYR A 376 5.76 -27.11 13.48
C TYR A 376 6.56 -26.09 12.66
N VAL A 377 6.96 -26.46 11.45
CA VAL A 377 7.66 -25.57 10.52
C VAL A 377 6.88 -25.50 9.21
N TYR A 378 6.47 -24.27 8.85
CA TYR A 378 5.77 -23.96 7.62
C TYR A 378 6.77 -23.55 6.54
N HIS A 379 6.62 -24.12 5.33
CA HIS A 379 7.38 -23.75 4.14
C HIS A 379 6.46 -23.00 3.18
N PHE A 380 6.84 -21.80 2.77
CA PHE A 380 6.11 -21.02 1.78
C PHE A 380 6.79 -21.10 0.39
N PRO A 381 6.03 -20.86 -0.71
CA PRO A 381 6.55 -21.10 -2.07
C PRO A 381 7.69 -20.17 -2.47
N LYS A 382 7.85 -19.03 -1.82
CA LYS A 382 8.93 -18.06 -2.07
C LYS A 382 9.29 -17.27 -0.81
N ASN A 383 10.45 -16.62 -0.83
CA ASN A 383 10.82 -15.62 0.16
C ASN A 383 10.02 -14.33 -0.11
N ILE A 384 9.39 -13.75 0.91
CA ILE A 384 8.56 -12.55 0.83
C ILE A 384 8.91 -11.55 1.90
N ALA A 385 8.53 -10.30 1.70
CA ALA A 385 8.36 -9.31 2.76
C ALA A 385 6.88 -9.19 3.13
N GLY A 386 6.56 -9.18 4.42
CA GLY A 386 5.17 -9.13 4.88
C GLY A 386 4.96 -9.73 6.26
N VAL A 387 3.79 -10.30 6.48
CA VAL A 387 3.36 -10.87 7.76
C VAL A 387 2.74 -12.25 7.58
N THR A 388 2.35 -12.89 8.70
CA THR A 388 1.53 -14.10 8.65
C THR A 388 0.18 -13.88 9.31
N GLU A 389 -0.86 -14.48 8.73
CA GLU A 389 -2.17 -14.62 9.35
C GLU A 389 -2.29 -16.01 9.98
N LEU A 390 -2.46 -16.04 11.30
CA LEU A 390 -2.69 -17.25 12.09
C LEU A 390 -4.18 -17.41 12.38
N LYS A 391 -4.72 -18.61 12.14
CA LYS A 391 -6.06 -19.03 12.60
C LYS A 391 -5.90 -20.32 13.38
N VAL A 392 -6.19 -20.30 14.67
CA VAL A 392 -5.88 -21.43 15.55
C VAL A 392 -6.89 -21.56 16.67
N LYS A 393 -7.09 -22.80 17.13
CA LYS A 393 -7.80 -23.11 18.36
C LYS A 393 -6.87 -23.91 19.27
N GLY A 394 -6.72 -23.46 20.53
CA GLY A 394 -5.89 -24.14 21.51
C GLY A 394 -6.36 -23.86 22.93
N LYS A 395 -5.70 -24.47 23.92
CA LYS A 395 -6.02 -24.25 25.32
C LYS A 395 -5.79 -22.79 25.74
N LYS A 396 -6.70 -22.22 26.52
CA LYS A 396 -6.57 -20.85 27.07
C LYS A 396 -5.20 -20.65 27.76
N GLY A 397 -4.55 -19.55 27.47
CA GLY A 397 -3.24 -19.19 28.01
C GLY A 397 -2.05 -19.89 27.36
N THR A 398 -2.27 -20.77 26.35
CA THR A 398 -1.17 -21.34 25.56
C THR A 398 -0.46 -20.21 24.81
N LYS A 399 0.86 -20.13 24.96
CA LYS A 399 1.73 -19.18 24.25
C LYS A 399 2.25 -19.84 22.98
N LEU A 400 1.97 -19.21 21.83
CA LEU A 400 2.57 -19.56 20.54
C LEU A 400 3.66 -18.54 20.21
N ARG A 401 4.78 -19.01 19.63
CA ARG A 401 5.87 -18.20 19.08
C ARG A 401 5.95 -18.51 17.59
N LEU A 402 5.83 -17.49 16.76
CA LEU A 402 5.93 -17.58 15.30
C LEU A 402 7.26 -16.95 14.88
N LYS A 403 8.30 -17.76 14.77
CA LYS A 403 9.65 -17.32 14.38
C LYS A 403 9.79 -17.38 12.86
N HIS A 404 9.99 -16.23 12.24
CA HIS A 404 10.10 -16.07 10.79
C HIS A 404 11.56 -16.03 10.36
N GLY A 405 11.91 -16.75 9.28
CA GLY A 405 13.27 -16.76 8.75
C GLY A 405 13.36 -17.24 7.31
N GLU A 406 14.55 -17.13 6.76
CA GLU A 406 14.84 -17.40 5.35
C GLU A 406 15.56 -18.73 5.12
N LEU A 407 16.12 -19.29 6.16
CA LEU A 407 16.91 -20.53 6.10
C LEU A 407 16.44 -21.53 7.15
N LEU A 408 16.67 -22.81 6.88
CA LEU A 408 16.52 -23.89 7.84
C LEU A 408 17.89 -24.46 8.23
N ASP A 409 18.01 -24.94 9.46
CA ASP A 409 19.15 -25.73 9.91
C ASP A 409 19.05 -27.20 9.41
N LYS A 410 20.07 -28.01 9.77
CA LYS A 410 20.11 -29.45 9.41
C LYS A 410 18.98 -30.29 10.00
N ASN A 411 18.29 -29.80 11.04
CA ASN A 411 17.15 -30.46 11.67
C ASN A 411 15.83 -30.01 11.05
N GLY A 412 15.86 -29.01 10.15
CA GLY A 412 14.69 -28.41 9.50
C GLY A 412 13.98 -27.40 10.39
N ILE A 413 14.68 -26.75 11.30
CA ILE A 413 14.22 -25.68 12.19
C ILE A 413 14.70 -24.35 11.63
N VAL A 414 13.95 -23.27 11.83
CA VAL A 414 14.30 -21.94 11.33
C VAL A 414 15.63 -21.46 11.93
N ASN A 415 16.58 -21.22 11.05
CA ASN A 415 17.91 -20.69 11.37
C ASN A 415 17.93 -19.18 11.10
N MET A 416 18.22 -18.40 12.14
CA MET A 416 18.26 -16.94 12.09
C MET A 416 19.69 -16.37 11.91
N ALA A 417 20.73 -17.21 11.90
CA ALA A 417 22.12 -16.75 11.95
C ALA A 417 22.55 -15.81 10.82
N ASN A 418 21.81 -15.82 9.69
CA ASN A 418 22.06 -14.90 8.56
C ASN A 418 21.42 -13.51 8.73
N ILE A 419 20.48 -13.34 9.68
CA ILE A 419 19.69 -12.12 9.83
C ILE A 419 19.67 -11.53 11.24
N ASP A 420 20.09 -12.28 12.29
CA ASP A 420 20.00 -11.82 13.68
C ASP A 420 21.31 -11.26 14.26
N TYR A 421 22.33 -11.07 13.45
CA TYR A 421 23.65 -10.69 13.97
C TYR A 421 23.71 -9.26 14.55
N HIS A 422 22.79 -8.37 14.15
CA HIS A 422 22.64 -7.05 14.76
C HIS A 422 21.84 -7.09 16.07
N TYR A 423 20.96 -8.08 16.23
CA TYR A 423 20.10 -8.19 17.38
C TYR A 423 19.85 -9.65 17.77
N ARG A 424 20.43 -10.06 18.89
CA ARG A 424 20.26 -11.42 19.45
C ARG A 424 19.60 -11.32 20.81
N PRO A 425 18.26 -11.50 20.90
CA PRO A 425 17.56 -11.44 22.15
C PRO A 425 17.97 -12.62 23.07
N THR A 426 17.96 -12.37 24.36
CA THR A 426 18.26 -13.38 25.39
C THR A 426 17.01 -14.00 26.01
N ASP A 427 15.85 -13.40 25.78
CA ASP A 427 14.57 -13.82 26.33
C ASP A 427 13.38 -13.47 25.39
N ASP A 428 12.15 -13.71 25.87
CA ASP A 428 10.90 -13.44 25.16
C ASP A 428 10.41 -11.98 25.27
N SER A 429 11.20 -11.09 25.83
CA SER A 429 10.75 -9.71 26.00
C SER A 429 10.64 -8.99 24.65
N ASP A 430 11.48 -9.37 23.67
CA ASP A 430 11.52 -8.82 22.33
C ASP A 430 12.31 -9.73 21.36
N PRO A 431 11.83 -10.94 21.05
CA PRO A 431 12.56 -11.88 20.20
C PRO A 431 12.50 -11.42 18.73
N PHE A 432 13.68 -11.43 18.07
CA PHE A 432 13.81 -10.97 16.69
C PHE A 432 12.96 -11.78 15.70
N GLN A 433 12.23 -11.08 14.84
CA GLN A 433 11.27 -11.64 13.85
C GLN A 433 10.34 -12.73 14.41
N THR A 434 9.94 -12.61 15.70
CA THR A 434 9.16 -13.65 16.37
C THR A 434 7.91 -13.06 17.02
N ASP A 435 6.76 -13.23 16.38
CA ASP A 435 5.47 -12.85 17.00
C ASP A 435 5.12 -13.82 18.14
N ILE A 436 4.47 -13.28 19.18
CA ILE A 436 3.99 -14.05 20.31
C ILE A 436 2.48 -13.90 20.42
N VAL A 437 1.76 -15.03 20.47
CA VAL A 437 0.30 -15.06 20.59
C VAL A 437 -0.10 -15.87 21.82
N ILE A 438 -0.85 -15.26 22.73
CA ILE A 438 -1.43 -15.92 23.91
C ILE A 438 -2.88 -16.24 23.60
N LEU A 439 -3.23 -17.52 23.57
CA LEU A 439 -4.55 -18.00 23.12
C LEU A 439 -5.65 -17.74 24.12
N SER A 440 -6.84 -17.37 23.62
CA SER A 440 -8.05 -17.15 24.43
C SER A 440 -8.74 -18.44 24.88
N GLY A 441 -8.47 -19.56 24.22
CA GLY A 441 -9.21 -20.83 24.39
C GLY A 441 -10.38 -21.01 23.41
N LYS A 442 -10.65 -20.00 22.59
CA LYS A 442 -11.64 -20.02 21.51
C LYS A 442 -10.94 -20.22 20.15
N GLN A 443 -11.64 -19.97 19.06
CA GLN A 443 -11.00 -19.79 17.74
C GLN A 443 -10.37 -18.41 17.71
N ASP A 444 -9.04 -18.36 17.71
CA ASP A 444 -8.28 -17.13 17.65
C ASP A 444 -7.81 -16.83 16.21
N ARG A 445 -7.76 -15.56 15.86
CA ARG A 445 -7.16 -15.04 14.63
C ARG A 445 -6.18 -13.94 14.99
N PHE A 446 -4.98 -14.02 14.43
CA PHE A 446 -3.94 -13.01 14.62
C PHE A 446 -3.25 -12.70 13.31
N MET A 447 -3.08 -11.44 13.00
CA MET A 447 -2.24 -10.90 11.94
C MET A 447 -1.60 -9.62 12.47
N PRO A 448 -0.27 -9.50 12.48
CA PRO A 448 0.41 -8.28 12.94
C PRO A 448 -0.05 -7.06 12.16
N LYS A 449 -0.14 -5.92 12.83
CA LYS A 449 -0.59 -4.65 12.27
C LYS A 449 0.53 -3.62 12.14
N PHE A 450 1.55 -3.70 13.00
CA PHE A 450 2.56 -2.67 13.20
C PHE A 450 3.98 -3.11 12.90
N ASN A 451 4.15 -4.17 12.12
CA ASN A 451 5.44 -4.63 11.63
C ASN A 451 5.31 -5.39 10.31
N TYR A 452 6.46 -5.71 9.74
CA TYR A 452 6.61 -6.66 8.64
C TYR A 452 7.92 -7.43 8.82
N LYS A 453 8.12 -8.52 8.11
CA LYS A 453 9.26 -9.42 8.21
C LYS A 453 9.68 -9.92 6.84
N GLY A 454 10.96 -10.32 6.69
CA GLY A 454 11.44 -11.06 5.51
C GLY A 454 11.54 -12.53 5.85
N PHE A 455 10.84 -13.42 5.12
CA PHE A 455 10.83 -14.85 5.43
C PHE A 455 10.35 -15.74 4.27
N GLN A 456 10.79 -17.00 4.31
CA GLN A 456 10.22 -18.10 3.54
C GLN A 456 9.71 -19.22 4.45
N PHE A 457 10.23 -19.30 5.67
CA PHE A 457 9.89 -20.33 6.65
C PHE A 457 9.38 -19.70 7.93
N VAL A 458 8.42 -20.38 8.58
CA VAL A 458 7.94 -19.98 9.90
C VAL A 458 7.91 -21.19 10.83
N GLU A 459 8.66 -21.10 11.92
CA GLU A 459 8.61 -22.07 13.01
C GLU A 459 7.57 -21.61 14.02
N VAL A 460 6.54 -22.43 14.21
CA VAL A 460 5.51 -22.21 15.26
C VAL A 460 5.81 -23.15 16.41
N SER A 461 6.26 -22.60 17.54
CA SER A 461 6.45 -23.32 18.79
C SER A 461 5.39 -22.95 19.82
N SER A 462 4.94 -23.92 20.60
CA SER A 462 3.83 -23.81 21.56
C SER A 462 4.26 -24.21 22.97
N SER A 463 3.76 -23.51 23.98
CA SER A 463 3.98 -23.84 25.40
C SER A 463 3.20 -25.08 25.87
N ALA A 464 2.30 -25.62 25.04
CA ALA A 464 1.55 -26.84 25.28
C ALA A 464 1.35 -27.60 23.96
N PRO A 465 1.08 -28.90 23.98
CA PRO A 465 0.74 -29.65 22.76
C PRO A 465 -0.39 -28.98 21.99
N ILE A 466 -0.22 -28.89 20.66
CA ILE A 466 -1.17 -28.29 19.73
C ILE A 466 -1.20 -29.07 18.44
N GLN A 467 -2.31 -29.01 17.69
CA GLN A 467 -2.41 -29.57 16.35
C GLN A 467 -2.53 -28.44 15.35
N LEU A 468 -1.63 -28.43 14.36
CA LEU A 468 -1.59 -27.46 13.29
C LEU A 468 -1.52 -28.17 11.93
N SER A 469 -2.10 -27.53 10.93
CA SER A 469 -2.09 -27.93 9.52
C SER A 469 -1.68 -26.75 8.63
N ASP A 470 -1.57 -26.97 7.33
CA ASP A 470 -1.22 -25.92 6.33
C ASP A 470 -2.21 -24.76 6.35
N GLU A 471 -3.49 -25.00 6.73
CA GLU A 471 -4.55 -23.99 6.75
C GLU A 471 -4.47 -23.02 7.92
N ASN A 472 -3.69 -23.35 8.97
CA ASN A 472 -3.61 -22.52 10.16
C ASN A 472 -2.75 -21.27 9.99
N LEU A 473 -1.84 -21.26 9.02
CA LEU A 473 -0.93 -20.15 8.79
C LEU A 473 -0.82 -19.80 7.30
N ILE A 474 -1.13 -18.55 6.99
CA ILE A 474 -1.05 -17.99 5.63
C ILE A 474 0.01 -16.89 5.62
N ALA A 475 0.91 -16.90 4.64
CA ALA A 475 1.82 -15.79 4.42
C ALA A 475 1.13 -14.69 3.60
N VAL A 476 1.27 -13.46 4.05
CA VAL A 476 0.68 -12.26 3.43
C VAL A 476 1.83 -11.38 2.96
N GLU A 477 2.02 -11.30 1.65
CA GLU A 477 3.03 -10.45 1.02
C GLU A 477 2.55 -9.00 1.02
N MET A 478 3.44 -8.10 1.40
CA MET A 478 3.16 -6.67 1.50
C MET A 478 4.34 -5.87 0.94
N HIS A 479 4.04 -4.80 0.26
CA HIS A 479 4.98 -3.76 -0.17
C HIS A 479 4.21 -2.51 -0.62
N SER A 480 4.89 -1.41 -0.90
CA SER A 480 4.26 -0.28 -1.59
C SER A 480 3.68 -0.75 -2.91
N ASP A 481 2.36 -0.56 -3.11
CA ASP A 481 1.59 -1.12 -4.23
C ASP A 481 1.79 -0.29 -5.51
N VAL A 482 3.02 -0.32 -6.03
CA VAL A 482 3.42 0.38 -7.26
C VAL A 482 3.00 -0.42 -8.50
N PRO A 483 2.31 0.21 -9.48
CA PRO A 483 1.94 -0.47 -10.71
C PRO A 483 3.16 -0.96 -11.52
N ALA A 484 3.07 -2.17 -12.05
CA ALA A 484 4.05 -2.67 -13.02
C ALA A 484 3.86 -1.94 -14.36
N ILE A 485 4.94 -1.36 -14.90
CA ILE A 485 4.95 -0.63 -16.18
C ILE A 485 5.94 -1.22 -17.18
N GLY A 486 6.90 -2.02 -16.72
CA GLY A 486 7.89 -2.71 -17.54
C GLY A 486 7.59 -4.21 -17.69
N TYR A 487 7.72 -4.70 -18.92
CA TYR A 487 7.54 -6.11 -19.24
C TYR A 487 8.70 -6.60 -20.07
N TRP A 488 9.28 -7.72 -19.69
CA TRP A 488 10.38 -8.32 -20.41
C TRP A 488 10.27 -9.84 -20.45
N SER A 489 10.61 -10.43 -21.58
CA SER A 489 10.69 -11.86 -21.76
C SER A 489 11.76 -12.23 -22.78
N SER A 490 12.37 -13.40 -22.62
CA SER A 490 13.34 -13.93 -23.55
C SER A 490 13.14 -15.43 -23.78
N SER A 491 13.84 -15.99 -24.76
CA SER A 491 13.89 -17.45 -24.99
C SER A 491 14.67 -18.22 -23.92
N SER A 492 15.40 -17.53 -23.04
CA SER A 492 16.16 -18.14 -21.95
C SER A 492 15.36 -18.14 -20.64
N ASP A 493 14.98 -19.32 -20.15
CA ASP A 493 14.33 -19.49 -18.84
C ASP A 493 15.14 -18.92 -17.69
N LEU A 494 16.47 -19.03 -17.76
CA LEU A 494 17.37 -18.49 -16.70
C LEU A 494 17.24 -16.98 -16.62
N LEU A 495 17.30 -16.25 -17.74
CA LEU A 495 17.17 -14.81 -17.78
C LEU A 495 15.78 -14.36 -17.30
N ASN A 496 14.71 -15.09 -17.70
CA ASN A 496 13.35 -14.79 -17.22
C ASN A 496 13.23 -14.97 -15.70
N LYS A 497 13.87 -16.00 -15.12
CA LYS A 497 13.92 -16.21 -13.66
C LYS A 497 14.71 -15.13 -12.94
N ILE A 498 15.85 -14.69 -13.48
CA ILE A 498 16.66 -13.60 -12.92
C ILE A 498 15.82 -12.31 -12.88
N TRP A 499 15.16 -11.93 -13.98
CA TRP A 499 14.31 -10.73 -14.03
C TRP A 499 13.19 -10.78 -12.99
N LYS A 500 12.49 -11.93 -12.87
CA LYS A 500 11.43 -12.10 -11.85
C LYS A 500 11.98 -12.01 -10.43
N ALA A 501 13.13 -12.62 -10.14
CA ALA A 501 13.75 -12.59 -8.82
C ALA A 501 14.20 -11.16 -8.46
N THR A 502 14.79 -10.42 -9.40
CA THR A 502 15.19 -9.03 -9.23
C THR A 502 13.99 -8.14 -8.89
N ASN A 503 12.90 -8.26 -9.64
CA ASN A 503 11.67 -7.50 -9.38
C ASN A 503 11.04 -7.86 -8.03
N SER A 504 11.00 -9.15 -7.67
CA SER A 504 10.51 -9.57 -6.35
C SER A 504 11.37 -9.04 -5.20
N SER A 505 12.70 -9.03 -5.36
CA SER A 505 13.63 -8.47 -4.38
C SER A 505 13.46 -6.96 -4.24
N TYR A 506 13.30 -6.24 -5.36
CA TYR A 506 13.05 -4.81 -5.35
C TYR A 506 11.76 -4.46 -4.59
N LEU A 507 10.64 -5.13 -4.91
CA LEU A 507 9.35 -4.90 -4.23
C LEU A 507 9.41 -5.26 -2.75
N ALA A 508 10.11 -6.35 -2.36
CA ALA A 508 10.30 -6.74 -0.98
C ALA A 508 11.08 -5.70 -0.15
N ASN A 509 11.73 -4.75 -0.81
CA ASN A 509 12.48 -3.64 -0.20
C ASN A 509 11.84 -2.27 -0.46
N LEU A 510 10.53 -2.20 -0.73
CA LEU A 510 9.83 -0.95 -1.01
C LEU A 510 8.67 -0.75 -0.01
N PHE A 511 8.96 -0.11 1.13
CA PHE A 511 8.02 0.13 2.23
C PHE A 511 7.87 1.63 2.53
N GLY A 512 7.35 2.40 1.54
CA GLY A 512 7.19 3.84 1.62
C GLY A 512 8.49 4.62 1.39
N TYR A 513 9.59 3.92 1.30
CA TYR A 513 10.94 4.32 0.88
C TYR A 513 11.70 3.04 0.50
N PRO A 514 12.80 3.13 -0.27
CA PRO A 514 13.62 1.96 -0.56
C PRO A 514 14.40 1.55 0.69
N THR A 515 14.32 0.27 1.07
CA THR A 515 15.08 -0.31 2.19
C THR A 515 16.19 -1.23 1.68
N ASP A 516 17.26 -1.39 2.46
CA ASP A 516 18.36 -2.30 2.18
C ASP A 516 17.95 -3.77 2.27
N CYS A 517 17.14 -4.09 3.27
CA CYS A 517 16.64 -5.44 3.50
C CYS A 517 15.34 -5.43 4.32
N PRO A 518 14.42 -6.42 4.10
CA PRO A 518 13.12 -6.44 4.77
C PRO A 518 13.16 -7.02 6.19
N GLN A 519 14.32 -7.50 6.68
CA GLN A 519 14.42 -8.21 7.97
C GLN A 519 15.35 -7.55 8.97
N ARG A 520 16.67 -7.52 8.72
CA ARG A 520 17.69 -7.21 9.75
C ARG A 520 17.93 -5.71 9.99
N GLU A 521 17.62 -4.83 9.03
CA GLU A 521 17.86 -3.38 9.15
C GLU A 521 16.62 -2.54 8.85
N LYS A 522 15.95 -2.75 7.72
CA LYS A 522 14.75 -2.02 7.26
C LYS A 522 15.02 -0.53 7.09
N ASN A 523 16.21 -0.15 6.72
CA ASN A 523 16.69 1.21 6.65
C ASN A 523 16.82 1.72 5.23
N GLY A 524 16.63 3.04 5.06
CA GLY A 524 16.79 3.72 3.79
C GLY A 524 18.25 4.01 3.47
N TRP A 525 19.05 2.97 3.25
CA TRP A 525 20.45 3.11 2.82
C TRP A 525 20.50 3.76 1.44
N THR A 526 21.15 4.92 1.35
CA THR A 526 21.14 5.75 0.14
C THR A 526 21.95 5.12 -1.00
N GLY A 527 23.03 4.41 -0.69
CA GLY A 527 23.84 3.67 -1.66
C GLY A 527 23.06 2.54 -2.32
N ASP A 528 22.39 1.70 -1.53
CA ASP A 528 21.55 0.59 -2.01
C ASP A 528 20.44 1.09 -2.92
N ALA A 529 19.81 2.18 -2.54
CA ALA A 529 18.68 2.74 -3.30
C ALA A 529 19.09 3.29 -4.66
N HIS A 530 20.20 4.05 -4.75
CA HIS A 530 20.59 4.63 -6.05
C HIS A 530 21.09 3.57 -7.06
N ILE A 531 21.63 2.46 -6.58
CA ILE A 531 22.01 1.33 -7.44
C ILE A 531 20.75 0.60 -7.96
N ALA A 532 19.68 0.54 -7.16
CA ALA A 532 18.46 -0.18 -7.50
C ALA A 532 17.42 0.65 -8.27
N ILE A 533 17.53 1.99 -8.29
CA ILE A 533 16.46 2.87 -8.80
C ILE A 533 16.13 2.64 -10.26
N GLU A 534 17.13 2.42 -11.14
CA GLU A 534 16.88 2.16 -12.55
C GLU A 534 16.05 0.88 -12.75
N THR A 535 16.37 -0.19 -12.00
CA THR A 535 15.55 -1.40 -11.99
C THR A 535 14.11 -1.09 -11.59
N GLY A 536 13.93 -0.24 -10.57
CA GLY A 536 12.61 0.19 -10.12
C GLY A 536 11.85 0.95 -11.21
N LEU A 537 12.44 2.00 -11.77
CA LEU A 537 11.78 2.88 -12.74
C LEU A 537 11.52 2.23 -14.10
N TYR A 538 12.34 1.26 -14.52
CA TYR A 538 12.06 0.48 -15.74
C TYR A 538 10.90 -0.50 -15.57
N ASN A 539 10.64 -0.97 -14.36
CA ASN A 539 9.65 -2.02 -14.12
C ASN A 539 8.40 -1.53 -13.40
N PHE A 540 8.49 -0.43 -12.61
CA PHE A 540 7.40 0.02 -11.72
C PHE A 540 7.22 1.53 -11.75
N ASP A 541 5.99 1.97 -11.56
CA ASP A 541 5.63 3.39 -11.42
C ASP A 541 5.82 3.86 -9.96
N GLY A 542 7.09 3.99 -9.56
CA GLY A 542 7.48 4.30 -8.18
C GLY A 542 7.75 5.79 -7.90
N ILE A 543 7.53 6.69 -8.86
CA ILE A 543 7.90 8.12 -8.77
C ILE A 543 7.44 8.78 -7.47
N SER A 544 6.19 8.56 -7.05
CA SER A 544 5.62 9.19 -5.85
C SER A 544 6.36 8.80 -4.55
N ILE A 545 6.91 7.58 -4.49
CA ILE A 545 7.70 7.12 -3.34
C ILE A 545 9.05 7.85 -3.31
N TYR A 546 9.71 7.95 -4.45
CA TYR A 546 10.99 8.67 -4.54
C TYR A 546 10.85 10.18 -4.33
N GLU A 547 9.76 10.81 -4.79
CA GLU A 547 9.46 12.23 -4.49
C GLU A 547 9.30 12.44 -2.97
N LYS A 548 8.56 11.56 -2.29
CA LYS A 548 8.47 11.59 -0.82
C LYS A 548 9.85 11.43 -0.19
N TRP A 549 10.63 10.47 -0.66
CA TRP A 549 11.94 10.19 -0.10
C TRP A 549 12.96 11.30 -0.35
N MET A 550 12.91 12.00 -1.49
CA MET A 550 13.71 13.21 -1.72
C MET A 550 13.35 14.34 -0.75
N ASN A 551 12.09 14.45 -0.31
CA ASN A 551 11.73 15.36 0.78
C ASN A 551 12.37 14.92 2.11
N ASP A 552 12.51 13.61 2.37
CA ASP A 552 13.23 13.13 3.56
C ASP A 552 14.72 13.51 3.50
N PHE A 553 15.36 13.53 2.31
CA PHE A 553 16.73 14.08 2.15
C PHE A 553 16.81 15.55 2.57
N CYS A 554 15.83 16.36 2.18
CA CYS A 554 15.77 17.76 2.61
C CYS A 554 15.59 17.90 4.12
N ASP A 555 14.77 17.03 4.74
CA ASP A 555 14.54 17.05 6.20
C ASP A 555 15.80 16.65 6.98
N GLU A 556 16.63 15.76 6.42
CA GLU A 556 17.86 15.24 7.06
C GLU A 556 19.11 16.08 6.77
N GLN A 557 19.09 16.95 5.78
CA GLN A 557 20.27 17.75 5.45
C GLN A 557 20.62 18.73 6.56
N LYS A 558 21.86 18.67 7.07
CA LYS A 558 22.39 19.64 8.04
C LYS A 558 22.67 20.99 7.38
N ASP A 559 22.75 22.05 8.17
CA ASP A 559 23.03 23.42 7.70
C ASP A 559 24.35 23.53 6.91
N ASN A 560 25.33 22.66 7.19
CA ASN A 560 26.59 22.60 6.46
C ASN A 560 26.53 21.75 5.18
N GLY A 561 25.33 21.27 4.79
CA GLY A 561 25.09 20.49 3.60
C GLY A 561 25.30 18.97 3.74
N ILE A 562 25.78 18.48 4.89
CA ILE A 562 26.03 17.04 5.11
C ILE A 562 24.70 16.28 5.13
N LEU A 563 24.67 15.15 4.42
CA LEU A 563 23.60 14.16 4.41
C LEU A 563 24.07 12.87 5.11
N PRO A 564 23.17 12.15 5.79
CA PRO A 564 23.50 10.84 6.35
C PRO A 564 23.42 9.76 5.25
N CYS A 565 23.98 8.59 5.53
CA CYS A 565 23.90 7.45 4.61
C CYS A 565 22.62 6.62 4.74
N ILE A 566 21.83 6.86 5.79
CA ILE A 566 20.49 6.28 6.03
C ILE A 566 19.49 7.42 6.11
N ILE A 567 18.40 7.35 5.35
CA ILE A 567 17.37 8.38 5.29
C ILE A 567 15.97 7.74 5.29
N PRO A 568 15.07 8.12 6.23
CA PRO A 568 15.30 8.95 7.42
C PRO A 568 16.22 8.27 8.44
N THR A 569 16.85 9.06 9.34
CA THR A 569 17.73 8.53 10.39
C THR A 569 17.38 9.10 11.76
N SER A 570 17.71 8.35 12.82
CA SER A 570 17.58 8.82 14.20
C SER A 570 18.57 9.94 14.53
N VAL A 571 19.85 9.66 14.41
CA VAL A 571 21.01 10.57 14.56
C VAL A 571 22.26 9.98 13.90
N TRP A 572 22.14 8.78 13.31
CA TRP A 572 23.27 7.98 12.84
C TRP A 572 23.56 8.22 11.36
N GLY A 573 24.80 8.00 10.94
CA GLY A 573 25.18 7.98 9.53
C GLY A 573 25.70 9.31 8.98
N TYR A 574 25.87 10.34 9.81
CA TYR A 574 26.44 11.62 9.39
C TYR A 574 27.96 11.67 9.39
N ASP A 575 28.58 10.92 10.30
CA ASP A 575 30.04 10.95 10.51
C ASP A 575 30.72 9.67 10.03
N TRP A 576 29.94 8.67 9.63
CA TRP A 576 30.42 7.36 9.18
C TRP A 576 29.52 6.81 8.08
N ALA A 577 30.11 6.10 7.12
CA ALA A 577 29.44 5.51 5.94
C ALA A 577 28.74 6.51 5.00
N ASN A 578 28.91 7.81 5.16
CA ASN A 578 28.33 8.87 4.32
C ASN A 578 29.27 9.34 3.21
N GLY A 579 30.10 8.44 2.68
CA GLY A 579 31.00 8.72 1.55
C GLY A 579 30.27 9.05 0.25
N VAL A 580 31.03 9.48 -0.75
CA VAL A 580 30.51 9.90 -2.06
C VAL A 580 29.63 8.84 -2.71
N ASP A 581 29.96 7.57 -2.54
CA ASP A 581 29.20 6.43 -3.10
C ASP A 581 27.77 6.34 -2.57
N TRP A 582 27.52 6.82 -1.34
CA TRP A 582 26.19 6.86 -0.74
C TRP A 582 25.49 8.20 -0.97
N THR A 583 26.18 9.32 -0.72
CA THR A 583 25.58 10.65 -0.84
C THR A 583 25.29 11.07 -2.29
N SER A 584 25.92 10.45 -3.29
CA SER A 584 25.59 10.67 -4.71
C SER A 584 24.11 10.34 -5.05
N ALA A 585 23.42 9.57 -4.21
CA ALA A 585 21.99 9.30 -4.34
C ALA A 585 21.15 10.58 -4.49
N VAL A 586 21.55 11.69 -3.84
CA VAL A 586 20.85 12.98 -3.94
C VAL A 586 20.86 13.57 -5.35
N ALA A 587 21.84 13.21 -6.18
CA ALA A 587 21.92 13.63 -7.59
C ALA A 587 21.37 12.57 -8.53
N ILE A 588 21.61 11.29 -8.27
CA ILE A 588 21.25 10.18 -9.16
C ILE A 588 19.74 9.92 -9.15
N ILE A 589 19.12 9.92 -7.96
CA ILE A 589 17.70 9.57 -7.82
C ILE A 589 16.76 10.59 -8.49
N PRO A 590 16.96 11.91 -8.39
CA PRO A 590 16.12 12.89 -9.09
C PRO A 590 16.30 12.89 -10.61
N TRP A 591 17.47 12.44 -11.11
CA TRP A 591 17.79 12.38 -12.54
C TRP A 591 16.96 11.33 -13.28
#